data_4400954581dd49284d86d171d5bab53f
#
_entry.id   4400954581dd49284d86d171d5bab53f
#
_cell.length_a   1.000
_cell.length_b   1.000
_cell.length_c   1.000
_cell.angle_alpha   90.00
_cell.angle_beta   90.00
_cell.angle_gamma   90.00
#
_symmetry.space_group_name_H-M   'P 1'
#
loop_
_entity.id
_entity.type
_entity.pdbx_description
1 polymer ?
#
loop_
_entity_poly.entity_id
_entity_poly.type
_entity_poly.pdbx_seq_one_letter_code
_entity_poly.pdbx_strand_id
1 'polypeptide(L)'
;MLQANKKYKLVVNIEECGANLKVRLSNRNGNNTYLEQNIQKLGKYEFDYTHEEGRDDDVRISFEVPKSQEGKGSVCITSVSFIQVNN
;
A
#
# COMPACT_ATOMS: atom_id res chain seq x y z
N MET A 1 10.77 11.56 -2.40
CA MET A 1 10.88 11.96 -0.97
C MET A 1 9.60 12.65 -0.53
N LEU A 2 9.01 12.21 0.57
CA LEU A 2 7.75 12.76 1.06
C LEU A 2 7.98 14.03 1.88
N GLN A 3 6.99 14.91 1.84
CA GLN A 3 7.03 16.15 2.62
C GLN A 3 6.07 16.06 3.80
N ALA A 4 6.51 16.52 4.96
CA ALA A 4 5.68 16.52 6.16
C ALA A 4 4.40 17.35 5.98
N ASN A 5 3.32 16.87 6.56
CA ASN A 5 2.00 17.51 6.56
C ASN A 5 1.36 17.62 5.18
N LYS A 6 1.84 16.84 4.21
CA LYS A 6 1.26 16.75 2.88
C LYS A 6 0.45 15.47 2.75
N LYS A 7 -0.53 15.52 1.87
CA LYS A 7 -1.42 14.38 1.61
C LYS A 7 -1.00 13.64 0.36
N TYR A 8 -1.08 12.33 0.42
CA TYR A 8 -0.72 11.44 -0.67
C TYR A 8 -1.84 10.44 -0.91
N LYS A 9 -1.89 9.90 -2.11
CA LYS A 9 -2.84 8.87 -2.46
C LYS A 9 -2.10 7.68 -3.04
N LEU A 10 -2.34 6.50 -2.47
CA LEU A 10 -1.83 5.24 -2.99
C LEU A 10 -2.93 4.60 -3.82
N VAL A 11 -2.67 4.37 -5.10
CA VAL A 11 -3.63 3.75 -6.01
C VAL A 11 -3.08 2.40 -6.45
N VAL A 12 -3.89 1.37 -6.27
CA VAL A 12 -3.52 -0.01 -6.60
C VAL A 12 -4.60 -0.60 -7.48
N ASN A 13 -4.21 -1.12 -8.65
CA ASN A 13 -5.12 -1.82 -9.54
C ASN A 13 -4.86 -3.31 -9.49
N ILE A 14 -5.86 -4.07 -9.12
CA ILE A 14 -5.81 -5.53 -8.98
C ILE A 14 -6.67 -6.14 -10.07
N GLU A 15 -6.06 -6.91 -10.95
CA GLU A 15 -6.78 -7.59 -12.04
C GLU A 15 -7.28 -8.96 -11.63
N GLU A 16 -6.54 -9.61 -10.74
CA GLU A 16 -6.91 -10.93 -10.23
C GLU A 16 -6.61 -10.98 -8.74
N CYS A 17 -7.53 -11.47 -7.94
CA CYS A 17 -7.33 -11.59 -6.50
C CYS A 17 -7.97 -12.88 -5.98
N GLY A 18 -7.20 -13.97 -6.00
CA GLY A 18 -7.62 -15.27 -5.49
C GLY A 18 -7.18 -15.51 -4.05
N ALA A 19 -6.55 -14.54 -3.41
CA ALA A 19 -6.06 -14.65 -2.04
C ALA A 19 -6.14 -13.29 -1.36
N ASN A 20 -6.04 -13.28 -0.03
CA ASN A 20 -5.98 -12.01 0.69
C ASN A 20 -4.63 -11.34 0.42
N LEU A 21 -4.67 -10.06 0.10
CA LEU A 21 -3.47 -9.27 -0.14
C LEU A 21 -3.39 -8.16 0.91
N LYS A 22 -2.27 -8.08 1.59
CA LYS A 22 -2.00 -6.98 2.51
C LYS A 22 -1.15 -5.94 1.81
N VAL A 23 -1.63 -4.69 1.76
CA VAL A 23 -0.87 -3.56 1.24
C VAL A 23 -0.39 -2.76 2.45
N ARG A 24 0.90 -2.51 2.52
CA ARG A 24 1.52 -1.87 3.67
C ARG A 24 2.43 -0.74 3.24
N LEU A 25 2.24 0.43 3.85
CA LEU A 25 3.13 1.57 3.71
C LEU A 25 3.87 1.73 5.04
N SER A 26 5.19 1.73 5.00
CA SER A 26 5.99 1.73 6.21
C SER A 26 7.19 2.66 6.09
N ASN A 27 7.94 2.79 7.19
CA ASN A 27 9.23 3.47 7.14
C ASN A 27 10.21 2.66 6.29
N ARG A 28 11.39 3.24 6.04
CA ARG A 28 12.42 2.62 5.16
C ARG A 28 12.74 1.17 5.57
N ASN A 29 12.86 0.91 6.87
CA ASN A 29 13.26 -0.39 7.37
C ASN A 29 12.10 -1.36 7.56
N GLY A 30 10.87 -0.89 7.43
CA GLY A 30 9.69 -1.73 7.61
C GLY A 30 9.29 -1.96 9.06
N ASN A 31 9.92 -1.25 10.01
CA ASN A 31 9.67 -1.44 11.44
C ASN A 31 8.37 -0.77 11.92
N ASN A 32 8.01 0.34 11.27
CA ASN A 32 6.81 1.09 11.63
C ASN A 32 5.87 1.15 10.46
N THR A 33 4.64 0.73 10.67
CA THR A 33 3.61 0.77 9.64
C THR A 33 2.86 2.09 9.72
N TYR A 34 2.81 2.80 8.59
CA TYR A 34 2.08 4.06 8.50
C TYR A 34 0.67 3.88 7.94
N LEU A 35 0.49 2.89 7.07
CA LEU A 35 -0.81 2.57 6.47
C LEU A 35 -0.83 1.07 6.15
N GLU A 36 -1.94 0.42 6.46
CA GLU A 36 -2.11 -1.01 6.17
C GLU A 36 -3.54 -1.26 5.75
N GLN A 37 -3.71 -1.93 4.62
CA GLN A 37 -5.02 -2.26 4.09
C GLN A 37 -5.03 -3.69 3.56
N ASN A 38 -6.17 -4.33 3.64
CA ASN A 38 -6.37 -5.68 3.12
C ASN A 38 -7.28 -5.63 1.91
N ILE A 39 -6.87 -6.32 0.84
CA ILE A 39 -7.62 -6.41 -0.41
C ILE A 39 -8.00 -7.86 -0.62
N GLN A 40 -9.29 -8.11 -0.84
CA GLN A 40 -9.80 -9.46 -1.02
C GLN A 40 -10.47 -9.68 -2.36
N LYS A 41 -10.60 -8.62 -3.17
CA LYS A 41 -11.28 -8.69 -4.46
C LYS A 41 -10.50 -7.89 -5.50
N LEU A 42 -10.70 -8.24 -6.77
CA LEU A 42 -10.15 -7.43 -7.86
C LEU A 42 -10.81 -6.05 -7.90
N GLY A 43 -10.14 -5.09 -8.51
CA GLY A 43 -10.65 -3.75 -8.66
C GLY A 43 -9.57 -2.68 -8.50
N LYS A 44 -10.00 -1.44 -8.54
CA LYS A 44 -9.14 -0.30 -8.30
C LYS A 44 -9.34 0.19 -6.88
N TYR A 45 -8.25 0.34 -6.16
CA TYR A 45 -8.26 0.78 -4.76
C TYR A 45 -7.49 2.08 -4.62
N GLU A 46 -8.03 3.01 -3.84
CA GLU A 46 -7.39 4.28 -3.54
C GLU A 46 -7.36 4.46 -2.03
N PHE A 47 -6.17 4.69 -1.49
CA PHE A 47 -5.98 4.88 -0.05
C PHE A 47 -5.36 6.23 0.21
N ASP A 48 -5.95 7.01 1.09
CA ASP A 48 -5.43 8.32 1.47
C ASP A 48 -4.41 8.17 2.58
N TYR A 49 -3.33 8.95 2.49
CA TYR A 49 -2.26 8.95 3.47
C TYR A 49 -1.79 10.37 3.72
N THR A 50 -1.63 10.75 4.97
CA THR A 50 -1.04 12.02 5.37
C THR A 50 0.31 11.75 5.99
N HIS A 51 1.36 12.35 5.43
CA HIS A 51 2.72 12.17 5.94
C HIS A 51 2.95 13.09 7.14
N GLU A 52 3.06 12.51 8.32
CA GLU A 52 3.25 13.27 9.54
C GLU A 52 4.71 13.62 9.76
N GLU A 53 4.94 14.76 10.42
CA GLU A 53 6.29 15.17 10.80
C GLU A 53 6.91 14.13 11.71
N GLY A 54 8.21 13.88 11.51
CA GLY A 54 8.95 12.87 12.29
C GLY A 54 8.99 11.50 11.67
N ARG A 55 8.19 11.25 10.63
CA ARG A 55 8.26 9.99 9.88
C ARG A 55 9.37 10.04 8.84
N ASP A 56 9.87 8.87 8.44
CA ASP A 56 10.88 8.79 7.39
C ASP A 56 10.35 9.40 6.09
N ASP A 57 11.17 10.23 5.43
CA ASP A 57 10.81 10.81 4.14
C ASP A 57 10.80 9.76 3.03
N ASP A 58 11.61 8.73 3.16
CA ASP A 58 11.61 7.58 2.28
C ASP A 58 10.71 6.52 2.88
N VAL A 59 9.71 6.10 2.11
CA VAL A 59 8.76 5.09 2.58
C VAL A 59 8.87 3.83 1.73
N ARG A 60 8.38 2.74 2.28
CA ARG A 60 8.37 1.44 1.64
C ARG A 60 6.95 0.99 1.44
N ILE A 61 6.63 0.58 0.21
CA ILE A 61 5.33 -0.02 -0.10
C ILE A 61 5.57 -1.50 -0.29
N SER A 62 4.88 -2.34 0.47
CA SER A 62 5.01 -3.78 0.35
C SER A 62 3.64 -4.44 0.17
N PHE A 63 3.66 -5.56 -0.54
CA PHE A 63 2.50 -6.37 -0.80
C PHE A 63 2.78 -7.76 -0.23
N GLU A 64 1.91 -8.23 0.65
CA GLU A 64 2.12 -9.48 1.34
C GLU A 64 0.87 -10.37 1.24
N VAL A 65 1.10 -11.65 0.97
CA VAL A 65 0.05 -12.66 1.06
C VAL A 65 0.30 -13.45 2.34
N PRO A 66 -0.67 -13.52 3.26
CA PRO A 66 -0.47 -14.26 4.50
C PRO A 66 -0.13 -15.73 4.23
N LYS A 67 0.70 -16.32 5.08
CA LYS A 67 1.11 -17.72 4.94
C LYS A 67 -0.07 -18.67 4.83
N SER A 68 -1.15 -18.41 5.54
CA SER A 68 -2.35 -19.22 5.49
C SER A 68 -3.01 -19.23 4.11
N GLN A 69 -2.65 -18.29 3.25
CA GLN A 69 -3.20 -18.15 1.90
C GLN A 69 -2.25 -18.64 0.81
N GLU A 70 -1.03 -19.05 1.16
CA GLU A 70 -0.06 -19.53 0.18
C GLU A 70 -0.62 -20.76 -0.54
N GLY A 71 -0.50 -20.76 -1.86
CA GLY A 71 -0.98 -21.85 -2.70
C GLY A 71 -2.48 -21.91 -2.90
N LYS A 72 -3.22 -20.95 -2.36
CA LYS A 72 -4.68 -20.96 -2.42
C LYS A 72 -5.26 -20.07 -3.51
N GLY A 73 -4.42 -19.38 -4.23
CA GLY A 73 -4.85 -18.52 -5.31
C GLY A 73 -3.71 -17.60 -5.72
N SER A 74 -3.98 -16.74 -6.68
CA SER A 74 -2.99 -15.81 -7.19
C SER A 74 -3.53 -14.37 -7.10
N VAL A 75 -2.59 -13.42 -7.04
CA VAL A 75 -2.91 -12.00 -7.07
C VAL A 75 -2.12 -11.37 -8.21
N CYS A 76 -2.81 -10.65 -9.08
CA CYS A 76 -2.17 -9.94 -10.18
C CYS A 76 -2.37 -8.44 -9.97
N ILE A 77 -1.27 -7.74 -9.74
CA ILE A 77 -1.25 -6.29 -9.56
C ILE A 77 -0.80 -5.69 -10.89
N THR A 78 -1.67 -4.90 -11.53
CA THR A 78 -1.36 -4.35 -12.85
C THR A 78 -0.73 -2.97 -12.78
N SER A 79 -1.02 -2.21 -11.74
CA SER A 79 -0.36 -0.91 -11.55
C SER A 79 -0.43 -0.46 -10.10
N VAL A 80 0.59 0.29 -9.70
CA VAL A 80 0.67 0.91 -8.39
C VAL A 80 1.17 2.34 -8.59
N SER A 81 0.51 3.31 -8.00
CA SER A 81 1.01 4.68 -8.00
C SER A 81 0.85 5.30 -6.62
N PHE A 82 1.76 6.18 -6.30
CA PHE A 82 1.77 6.90 -5.03
C PHE A 82 2.07 8.36 -5.35
N ILE A 83 1.06 9.20 -5.25
CA ILE A 83 1.13 10.59 -5.71
C ILE A 83 0.74 11.56 -4.61
N GLN A 84 1.33 12.74 -4.65
CA GLN A 84 0.95 13.83 -3.77
C GLN A 84 -0.37 14.44 -4.26
N VAL A 85 -1.30 14.64 -3.34
CA VAL A 85 -2.60 15.23 -3.64
C VAL A 85 -2.50 16.74 -3.35
N ASN A 86 -2.87 17.54 -4.34
CA ASN A 86 -2.92 18.98 -4.15
C ASN A 86 -4.22 19.36 -3.43
N ASN A 87 -4.08 20.19 -2.43
CA ASN A 87 -5.21 20.72 -1.68
C ASN A 87 -5.52 22.14 -2.11
#